data_8c5caeb047e3bab2d9f904dbe953dccd
#
_entry.id   8c5caeb047e3bab2d9f904dbe953dccd
#
_cell.length_a   1.000
_cell.length_b   1.000
_cell.length_c   1.000
_cell.angle_alpha   90.00
_cell.angle_beta   90.00
_cell.angle_gamma   90.00
#
_symmetry.space_group_name_H-M   'P 1'
#
loop_
_entity.id
_entity.type
_entity.pdbx_description
1 polymer ?
#
loop_
_entity_poly.entity_id
_entity_poly.type
_entity_poly.pdbx_seq_one_letter_code
_entity_poly.pdbx_strand_id
1 'polypeptide(L)' 'MNTKNNKRKRESRQKIEQVLIEFLQTRELSQISVSDICKKANLNRSTFYANYVDIYELADTISEKLEAQVAE' A
#
# COMPACT_ATOMS: atom_id res chain seq x y z
N MET A 1 -0.77 26.19 -3.88
CA MET A 1 -1.31 24.84 -3.65
C MET A 1 -0.78 23.85 -4.64
N ASN A 2 -0.32 22.72 -4.17
CA ASN A 2 0.38 21.80 -5.03
C ASN A 2 -0.40 20.49 -5.24
N THR A 3 -1.40 20.59 -6.08
CA THR A 3 -2.28 19.45 -6.36
C THR A 3 -1.54 18.31 -7.08
N LYS A 4 -0.49 18.64 -7.83
CA LYS A 4 0.30 17.61 -8.51
C LYS A 4 0.94 16.63 -7.54
N ASN A 5 1.58 17.15 -6.49
CA ASN A 5 2.23 16.31 -5.50
C ASN A 5 1.22 15.45 -4.76
N ASN A 6 0.07 16.03 -4.41
CA ASN A 6 -0.98 15.28 -3.74
C ASN A 6 -1.51 14.15 -4.60
N LYS A 7 -1.66 14.40 -5.88
CA LYS A 7 -2.15 13.38 -6.80
C LYS A 7 -1.16 12.23 -6.92
N ARG A 8 0.13 12.53 -7.08
CA ARG A 8 1.17 11.50 -7.18
C ARG A 8 1.22 10.65 -5.93
N LYS A 9 1.17 11.29 -4.77
CA LYS A 9 1.21 10.56 -3.51
C LYS A 9 0.02 9.62 -3.39
N ARG A 10 -1.15 10.10 -3.76
CA ARG A 10 -2.36 9.29 -3.72
C ARG A 10 -2.26 8.09 -4.66
N GLU A 11 -1.76 8.33 -5.87
CA GLU A 11 -1.62 7.26 -6.85
C GLU A 11 -0.63 6.20 -6.39
N SER A 12 0.48 6.64 -5.79
CA SER A 12 1.47 5.70 -5.26
C SER A 12 0.87 4.85 -4.14
N ARG A 13 0.12 5.48 -3.24
CA ARG A 13 -0.52 4.75 -2.15
C ARG A 13 -1.53 3.74 -2.68
N GLN A 14 -2.32 4.13 -3.65
CA GLN A 14 -3.30 3.23 -4.24
C GLN A 14 -2.64 2.03 -4.91
N LYS A 15 -1.54 2.27 -5.61
CA LYS A 15 -0.78 1.19 -6.23
C LYS A 15 -0.26 0.22 -5.18
N ILE A 16 0.35 0.77 -4.12
CA ILE A 16 0.91 -0.05 -3.05
C ILE A 16 -0.17 -0.90 -2.41
N GLU A 17 -1.31 -0.29 -2.10
CA GLU A 17 -2.41 -1.01 -1.47
C GLU A 17 -2.95 -2.11 -2.39
N GLN A 18 -3.12 -1.78 -3.66
CA GLN A 18 -3.64 -2.76 -4.61
C GLN A 18 -2.69 -3.95 -4.76
N VAL A 19 -1.39 -3.68 -4.81
CA VAL A 19 -0.41 -4.74 -4.95
C VAL A 19 -0.42 -5.66 -3.73
N LEU A 20 -0.52 -5.08 -2.52
CA LEU A 20 -0.60 -5.92 -1.34
C LEU A 20 -1.85 -6.78 -1.35
N ILE A 21 -2.99 -6.22 -1.72
CA ILE A 21 -4.23 -6.98 -1.80
C ILE A 21 -4.08 -8.15 -2.75
N GLU A 22 -3.44 -7.93 -3.90
CA GLU A 22 -3.23 -9.01 -4.87
C GLU A 22 -2.33 -10.10 -4.31
N PHE A 23 -1.25 -9.72 -3.63
CA PHE A 23 -0.36 -10.72 -3.03
C PHE A 23 -1.07 -11.53 -1.95
N LEU A 24 -1.95 -10.88 -1.18
CA LEU A 24 -2.63 -11.56 -0.08
C LEU A 24 -3.60 -12.64 -0.55
N GLN A 25 -3.93 -12.66 -1.83
CA GLN A 25 -4.80 -13.71 -2.37
C GLN A 25 -4.08 -15.04 -2.49
N THR A 26 -2.74 -15.02 -2.53
CA THR A 26 -1.96 -16.25 -2.68
C THR A 26 -0.86 -16.40 -1.64
N ARG A 27 -0.64 -15.39 -0.79
CA ARG A 27 0.44 -15.39 0.19
C ARG A 27 -0.06 -14.85 1.51
N GLU A 28 0.61 -15.26 2.58
CA GLU A 28 0.37 -14.66 3.89
C GLU A 28 1.22 -13.39 4.01
N LEU A 29 0.79 -12.50 4.89
CA LEU A 29 1.49 -11.22 5.07
C LEU A 29 2.95 -11.43 5.43
N SER A 30 3.25 -12.43 6.24
CA SER A 30 4.63 -12.72 6.65
C SER A 30 5.52 -13.15 5.49
N GLN A 31 4.94 -13.51 4.36
CA GLN A 31 5.69 -13.95 3.19
C GLN A 31 5.86 -12.85 2.16
N ILE A 32 5.39 -11.65 2.46
CA ILE A 32 5.44 -10.52 1.53
C ILE A 32 6.43 -9.49 2.06
N SER A 33 7.34 -9.02 1.22
CA SER A 33 8.32 -8.02 1.61
C SER A 33 8.03 -6.69 0.92
N VAL A 34 8.61 -5.61 1.47
CA VAL A 34 8.52 -4.31 0.82
C VAL A 34 9.13 -4.36 -0.57
N SER A 35 10.22 -5.12 -0.73
CA SER A 35 10.84 -5.29 -2.04
C SER A 35 9.87 -5.90 -3.05
N ASP A 36 9.12 -6.91 -2.62
CA ASP A 36 8.15 -7.55 -3.50
C ASP A 36 7.10 -6.56 -3.97
N ILE A 37 6.60 -5.76 -3.03
CA ILE A 37 5.58 -4.77 -3.36
C ILE A 37 6.12 -3.73 -4.32
N CYS A 38 7.31 -3.21 -4.05
CA CYS A 38 7.90 -2.17 -4.89
C CYS A 38 8.20 -2.67 -6.29
N LYS A 39 8.66 -3.91 -6.40
CA LYS A 39 8.91 -4.49 -7.72
C LYS A 39 7.62 -4.60 -8.53
N LYS A 40 6.59 -5.12 -7.92
CA LYS A 40 5.33 -5.30 -8.64
C LYS A 40 4.67 -3.99 -8.97
N ALA A 41 4.77 -3.00 -8.07
CA ALA A 41 4.19 -1.68 -8.29
C ALA A 41 5.07 -0.79 -9.16
N ASN A 42 6.29 -1.23 -9.44
CA ASN A 42 7.27 -0.45 -10.20
C ASN A 42 7.57 0.88 -9.51
N LEU A 43 7.84 0.80 -8.21
CA LEU A 43 8.13 1.96 -7.38
C LEU A 43 9.42 1.74 -6.63
N ASN A 44 10.04 2.85 -6.18
CA ASN A 44 11.23 2.79 -5.33
C ASN A 44 10.82 2.55 -3.87
N ARG A 45 11.75 1.96 -3.11
CA ARG A 45 11.52 1.76 -1.68
C ARG A 45 11.27 3.08 -0.96
N SER A 46 11.94 4.16 -1.39
CA SER A 46 11.75 5.46 -0.76
C SER A 46 10.30 5.91 -0.90
N THR A 47 9.65 5.58 -2.00
CA THR A 47 8.24 5.91 -2.17
C THR A 47 7.37 5.14 -1.18
N PHE A 48 7.69 3.87 -0.95
CA PHE A 48 6.96 3.10 0.07
C PHE A 48 7.12 3.72 1.44
N TYR A 49 8.36 3.98 1.85
CA TYR A 49 8.62 4.48 3.20
C TYR A 49 8.20 5.94 3.39
N ALA A 50 7.95 6.65 2.32
CA ALA A 50 7.34 7.98 2.42
C ALA A 50 5.88 7.91 2.84
N ASN A 51 5.24 6.75 2.67
CA ASN A 51 3.83 6.58 2.96
C ASN A 51 3.56 5.63 4.14
N TYR A 52 4.42 4.66 4.38
CA TYR A 52 4.19 3.64 5.41
C TYR A 52 5.50 3.33 6.12
N VAL A 53 5.41 3.06 7.41
CA VAL A 53 6.58 2.69 8.21
C VAL A 53 7.05 1.28 7.83
N ASP A 54 6.11 0.37 7.67
CA ASP A 54 6.42 -1.01 7.30
C ASP A 54 5.17 -1.65 6.68
N ILE A 55 5.31 -2.92 6.34
CA ILE A 55 4.24 -3.63 5.65
C ILE A 55 3.04 -3.88 6.57
N TYR A 56 3.27 -3.95 7.87
CA TYR A 56 2.18 -4.17 8.83
C TYR A 56 1.32 -2.93 8.96
N GLU A 57 1.94 -1.75 8.94
CA GLU A 57 1.17 -0.50 8.93
C GLU A 57 0.32 -0.41 7.67
N LEU A 58 0.89 -0.80 6.54
CA LEU A 58 0.14 -0.84 5.28
C LEU A 58 -1.07 -1.77 5.40
N ALA A 59 -0.88 -2.95 5.95
CA ALA A 59 -1.97 -3.90 6.11
C ALA A 59 -3.05 -3.36 7.04
N ASP A 60 -2.64 -2.70 8.12
CA ASP A 60 -3.61 -2.07 9.03
C ASP A 60 -4.43 -1.01 8.33
N THR A 61 -3.79 -0.20 7.50
CA THR A 61 -4.48 0.85 6.76
C THR A 61 -5.55 0.25 5.86
N ILE A 62 -5.24 -0.83 5.19
CA ILE A 62 -6.20 -1.49 4.31
C ILE A 62 -7.36 -2.06 5.13
N SER A 63 -7.07 -2.70 6.25
CA SER A 63 -8.11 -3.25 7.12
C SER A 63 -9.06 -2.16 7.60
N GLU A 64 -8.51 -1.02 8.00
CA GLU A 64 -9.34 0.08 8.46
C GLU A 64 -10.27 0.58 7.38
N LYS A 65 -9.78 0.66 6.16
CA LYS A 65 -10.62 1.10 5.04
C LYS A 65 -11.75 0.11 4.78
N LEU A 66 -11.45 -1.18 4.82
CA LEU A 66 -12.46 -2.20 4.59
C LEU A 66 -13.50 -2.19 5.71
N GLU A 67 -13.06 -2.02 6.95
CA GLU A 67 -13.98 -1.94 8.08
C GLU A 67 -14.90 -0.74 7.95
N ALA A 68 -14.36 0.39 7.52
CA ALA A 68 -15.16 1.59 7.35
C ALA A 68 -16.23 1.40 6.29
N GLN A 69 -15.92 0.64 5.24
CA GLN A 69 -16.90 0.38 4.19
C GLN A 69 -18.00 -0.58 4.64
N VAL A 70 -17.65 -1.51 5.53
CA VAL A 70 -18.60 -2.53 5.97
C VAL A 70 -19.45 -2.05 7.15
N ALA A 71 -18.97 -1.07 7.88
CA ALA A 71 -19.58 -0.62 9.13
C ALA A 71 -20.91 0.08 8.95
N GLU A 72 -21.41 0.20 7.77
CA GLU A 72 -22.70 0.85 7.57
C GLU A 72 -23.87 -0.01 8.00
#